data_14b80160d5aa19cd3bd97169fa6d0750
#
_entry.id   14b80160d5aa19cd3bd97169fa6d0750
#
_cell.length_a   1.000
_cell.length_b   1.000
_cell.length_c   1.000
_cell.angle_alpha   90.00
_cell.angle_beta   90.00
_cell.angle_gamma   90.00
#
_symmetry.space_group_name_H-M   'P 1'
#
loop_
_entity.id
_entity.type
_entity.pdbx_description
1 polymer ?
#
loop_
_entity_poly.entity_id
_entity_poly.type
_entity_poly.pdbx_seq_one_letter_code
_entity_poly.pdbx_strand_id
1 'polypeptide(L)'
;MTRALTIATWLLFAATMYLILAGPLGQWVHLPMLGDIGFTLVFVLFALAHCIAYEGHKRAGVFFAVSAIVSFLMEEIGVKTGLIYGAYHYSDMLGARMGHVPIIIPLAWFMMIYPSWMVARALLRGIDTDTLTGVTALATISAFVMTAWDAVMDPGMAHAGNWVWEHGGAYFGVPRKNYLGWLLTTFIVYWIAAWYWRSANRRHNTTWLFGALPVIVYATYGVHYLAPNRFPELQVVALFAMVVPGLLALMQLFLKRNDPPQNRRQRFTD
;
A
#
# COMPACT_ATOMS: atom_id res chain seq x y z
N MET A 1 -12.95 -11.66 16.20
CA MET A 1 -11.48 -11.57 16.14
C MET A 1 -10.90 -12.39 17.27
N THR A 2 -9.98 -13.32 17.02
CA THR A 2 -9.34 -14.11 18.08
C THR A 2 -8.24 -13.28 18.77
N ARG A 3 -8.04 -13.48 20.08
CA ARG A 3 -6.99 -12.79 20.85
C ARG A 3 -5.59 -13.04 20.24
N ALA A 4 -5.35 -14.25 19.76
CA ALA A 4 -4.08 -14.62 19.11
C ALA A 4 -3.81 -13.80 17.85
N LEU A 5 -4.81 -13.62 16.98
CA LEU A 5 -4.65 -12.82 15.75
C LEU A 5 -4.38 -11.34 16.07
N THR A 6 -5.01 -10.80 17.11
CA THR A 6 -4.76 -9.42 17.56
C THR A 6 -3.31 -9.25 18.02
N ILE A 7 -2.82 -10.17 18.87
CA ILE A 7 -1.44 -10.15 19.37
C ILE A 7 -0.46 -10.27 18.20
N ALA A 8 -0.67 -11.24 17.30
CA ALA A 8 0.18 -11.42 16.12
C ALA A 8 0.23 -10.15 15.25
N THR A 9 -0.92 -9.48 15.04
CA THR A 9 -0.97 -8.22 14.28
C THR A 9 -0.13 -7.12 14.94
N TRP A 10 -0.20 -6.97 16.27
CA TRP A 10 0.61 -5.98 16.98
C TRP A 10 2.11 -6.29 16.93
N LEU A 11 2.49 -7.56 17.05
CA LEU A 11 3.90 -7.97 16.94
C LEU A 11 4.45 -7.71 15.53
N LEU A 12 3.67 -8.07 14.49
CA LEU A 12 4.04 -7.81 13.11
C LEU A 12 4.08 -6.31 12.79
N PHE A 13 3.16 -5.52 13.36
CA PHE A 13 3.21 -4.05 13.29
C PHE A 13 4.51 -3.52 13.88
N ALA A 14 4.87 -3.94 15.10
CA ALA A 14 6.10 -3.50 15.76
C ALA A 14 7.35 -3.90 14.94
N ALA A 15 7.38 -5.11 14.40
CA ALA A 15 8.46 -5.56 13.53
C ALA A 15 8.56 -4.74 12.23
N THR A 16 7.41 -4.45 11.59
CA THR A 16 7.35 -3.62 10.38
C THR A 16 7.84 -2.19 10.68
N MET A 17 7.38 -1.59 11.78
CA MET A 17 7.81 -0.26 12.20
C MET A 17 9.32 -0.21 12.48
N TYR A 18 9.84 -1.24 13.17
CA TYR A 18 11.28 -1.37 13.41
C TYR A 18 12.05 -1.38 12.09
N LEU A 19 11.67 -2.22 11.13
CA LEU A 19 12.37 -2.36 9.85
C LEU A 19 12.31 -1.06 9.01
N ILE A 20 11.18 -0.36 9.01
CA ILE A 20 11.03 0.94 8.33
C ILE A 20 11.97 1.98 8.95
N LEU A 21 12.05 2.05 10.28
CA LEU A 21 12.83 3.07 10.99
C LEU A 21 14.31 2.71 11.09
N ALA A 22 14.66 1.42 11.08
CA ALA A 22 16.03 0.97 11.18
C ALA A 22 16.89 1.41 9.98
N GLY A 23 16.32 1.54 8.78
CA GLY A 23 17.04 2.04 7.60
C GLY A 23 17.64 3.42 7.82
N PRO A 24 16.81 4.46 8.08
CA PRO A 24 17.31 5.81 8.40
C PRO A 24 18.21 5.86 9.62
N LEU A 25 17.89 5.13 10.69
CA LEU A 25 18.68 5.10 11.93
C LEU A 25 20.01 4.36 11.78
N GLY A 26 20.12 3.45 10.80
CA GLY A 26 21.34 2.71 10.50
C GLY A 26 22.53 3.58 10.12
N GLN A 27 22.30 4.84 9.76
CA GLN A 27 23.37 5.84 9.54
C GLN A 27 24.10 6.22 10.84
N TRP A 28 23.46 6.01 11.98
CA TRP A 28 23.95 6.44 13.30
C TRP A 28 24.28 5.25 14.22
N VAL A 29 23.54 4.16 14.07
CA VAL A 29 23.65 2.97 14.94
C VAL A 29 23.55 1.71 14.07
N HIS A 30 24.44 0.74 14.31
CA HIS A 30 24.36 -0.55 13.62
C HIS A 30 23.14 -1.33 14.11
N LEU A 31 22.09 -1.38 13.27
CA LEU A 31 20.85 -2.10 13.56
C LEU A 31 20.74 -3.33 12.66
N PRO A 32 20.32 -4.49 13.16
CA PRO A 32 20.04 -5.65 12.33
C PRO A 32 18.97 -5.33 11.29
N MET A 33 19.25 -5.61 10.02
CA MET A 33 18.35 -5.40 8.91
C MET A 33 18.04 -6.72 8.21
N LEU A 34 16.81 -6.84 7.72
CA LEU A 34 16.47 -7.86 6.74
C LEU A 34 16.69 -7.27 5.33
N GLY A 35 17.13 -8.10 4.38
CA GLY A 35 17.13 -7.70 2.98
C GLY A 35 15.70 -7.49 2.45
N ASP A 36 15.59 -7.01 1.20
CA ASP A 36 14.31 -6.63 0.59
C ASP A 36 13.23 -7.73 0.67
N ILE A 37 13.63 -8.99 0.47
CA ILE A 37 12.72 -10.14 0.59
C ILE A 37 12.20 -10.29 2.02
N GLY A 38 13.10 -10.24 3.02
CA GLY A 38 12.73 -10.39 4.43
C GLY A 38 11.84 -9.24 4.91
N PHE A 39 12.16 -8.01 4.52
CA PHE A 39 11.34 -6.83 4.78
C PHE A 39 9.93 -6.99 4.18
N THR A 40 9.84 -7.37 2.90
CA THR A 40 8.57 -7.58 2.21
C THR A 40 7.73 -8.65 2.90
N LEU A 41 8.33 -9.78 3.30
CA LEU A 41 7.61 -10.86 3.99
C LEU A 41 7.03 -10.41 5.34
N VAL A 42 7.78 -9.70 6.17
CA VAL A 42 7.27 -9.17 7.45
C VAL A 42 6.13 -8.20 7.20
N PHE A 43 6.29 -7.29 6.24
CA PHE A 43 5.29 -6.26 5.98
C PHE A 43 4.01 -6.85 5.36
N VAL A 44 4.09 -7.79 4.41
CA VAL A 44 2.89 -8.43 3.86
C VAL A 44 2.15 -9.26 4.91
N LEU A 45 2.88 -9.93 5.81
CA LEU A 45 2.27 -10.65 6.93
C LEU A 45 1.53 -9.70 7.87
N PHE A 46 2.09 -8.52 8.18
CA PHE A 46 1.36 -7.47 8.92
C PHE A 46 0.10 -7.04 8.18
N ALA A 47 0.22 -6.67 6.91
CA ALA A 47 -0.91 -6.20 6.10
C ALA A 47 -2.03 -7.24 6.03
N LEU A 48 -1.68 -8.51 5.82
CA LEU A 48 -2.63 -9.61 5.74
C LEU A 48 -3.27 -9.93 7.11
N ALA A 49 -2.48 -10.01 8.18
CA ALA A 49 -2.98 -10.26 9.53
C ALA A 49 -3.96 -9.15 9.97
N HIS A 50 -3.60 -7.89 9.73
CA HIS A 50 -4.49 -6.76 10.03
C HIS A 50 -5.75 -6.79 9.14
N CYS A 51 -5.62 -7.06 7.85
CA CYS A 51 -6.75 -7.15 6.93
C CYS A 51 -7.73 -8.26 7.39
N ILE A 52 -7.23 -9.43 7.77
CA ILE A 52 -8.05 -10.54 8.29
C ILE A 52 -8.74 -10.12 9.60
N ALA A 53 -8.00 -9.51 10.52
CA ALA A 53 -8.53 -9.08 11.81
C ALA A 53 -9.60 -7.98 11.67
N TYR A 54 -9.42 -7.08 10.71
CA TYR A 54 -10.27 -5.90 10.52
C TYR A 54 -11.47 -6.16 9.60
N GLU A 55 -11.26 -6.84 8.46
CA GLU A 55 -12.29 -7.08 7.43
C GLU A 55 -12.87 -8.50 7.46
N GLY A 56 -12.19 -9.44 8.14
CA GLY A 56 -12.55 -10.87 8.17
C GLY A 56 -11.92 -11.68 7.05
N HIS A 57 -11.84 -13.00 7.23
CA HIS A 57 -11.09 -13.92 6.36
C HIS A 57 -11.51 -13.88 4.88
N LYS A 58 -12.82 -13.87 4.61
CA LYS A 58 -13.33 -13.91 3.24
C LYS A 58 -12.91 -12.67 2.45
N ARG A 59 -13.09 -11.48 3.04
CA ARG A 59 -12.73 -10.22 2.38
C ARG A 59 -11.23 -10.06 2.23
N ALA A 60 -10.48 -10.37 3.27
CA ALA A 60 -9.03 -10.35 3.23
C ALA A 60 -8.50 -11.30 2.15
N GLY A 61 -9.03 -12.52 2.07
CA GLY A 61 -8.67 -13.51 1.06
C GLY A 61 -8.98 -13.04 -0.37
N VAL A 62 -10.17 -12.46 -0.61
CA VAL A 62 -10.53 -11.90 -1.91
C VAL A 62 -9.64 -10.72 -2.26
N PHE A 63 -9.36 -9.80 -1.33
CA PHE A 63 -8.52 -8.64 -1.61
C PHE A 63 -7.09 -9.05 -1.92
N PHE A 64 -6.54 -9.98 -1.14
CA PHE A 64 -5.21 -10.52 -1.40
C PHE A 64 -5.15 -11.22 -2.77
N ALA A 65 -6.11 -12.07 -3.09
CA ALA A 65 -6.17 -12.79 -4.36
C ALA A 65 -6.30 -11.83 -5.54
N VAL A 66 -7.21 -10.86 -5.49
CA VAL A 66 -7.36 -9.83 -6.53
C VAL A 66 -6.08 -9.04 -6.70
N SER A 67 -5.47 -8.58 -5.60
CA SER A 67 -4.19 -7.87 -5.64
C SER A 67 -3.10 -8.71 -6.31
N ALA A 68 -2.89 -9.95 -5.83
CA ALA A 68 -1.82 -10.82 -6.32
C ALA A 68 -2.01 -11.22 -7.79
N ILE A 69 -3.24 -11.56 -8.19
CA ILE A 69 -3.54 -11.99 -9.57
C ILE A 69 -3.41 -10.81 -10.53
N VAL A 70 -4.05 -9.68 -10.23
CA VAL A 70 -4.02 -8.51 -11.12
C VAL A 70 -2.61 -7.97 -11.25
N SER A 71 -1.88 -7.77 -10.14
CA SER A 71 -0.50 -7.29 -10.18
C SER A 71 0.41 -8.25 -10.95
N PHE A 72 0.31 -9.57 -10.69
CA PHE A 72 1.10 -10.56 -11.42
C PHE A 72 0.85 -10.51 -12.94
N LEU A 73 -0.42 -10.47 -13.36
CA LEU A 73 -0.77 -10.44 -14.78
C LEU A 73 -0.28 -9.14 -15.45
N MET A 74 -0.45 -8.00 -14.79
CA MET A 74 0.01 -6.71 -15.29
C MET A 74 1.54 -6.63 -15.35
N GLU A 75 2.24 -7.19 -14.37
CA GLU A 75 3.70 -7.31 -14.37
C GLU A 75 4.19 -8.24 -15.48
N GLU A 76 3.61 -9.42 -15.64
CA GLU A 76 4.00 -10.39 -16.67
C GLU A 76 3.80 -9.83 -18.09
N ILE A 77 2.65 -9.15 -18.31
CA ILE A 77 2.39 -8.44 -19.59
C ILE A 77 3.37 -7.25 -19.72
N GLY A 78 3.60 -6.51 -18.63
CA GLY A 78 4.49 -5.36 -18.61
C GLY A 78 5.91 -5.71 -19.02
N VAL A 79 6.51 -6.72 -18.37
CA VAL A 79 7.88 -7.19 -18.68
C VAL A 79 7.97 -7.71 -20.12
N LYS A 80 7.00 -8.52 -20.55
CA LYS A 80 7.00 -9.10 -21.92
C LYS A 80 6.89 -8.07 -23.02
N THR A 81 6.10 -7.03 -22.83
CA THR A 81 5.67 -6.15 -23.91
C THR A 81 6.18 -4.73 -23.81
N GLY A 82 6.60 -4.30 -22.63
CA GLY A 82 6.90 -2.89 -22.33
C GLY A 82 5.67 -1.97 -22.41
N LEU A 83 4.44 -2.52 -22.58
CA LEU A 83 3.25 -1.71 -22.86
C LEU A 83 2.68 -1.02 -21.61
N ILE A 84 2.82 -1.61 -20.43
CA ILE A 84 2.17 -1.13 -19.21
C ILE A 84 3.06 -0.13 -18.48
N TYR A 85 4.29 -0.55 -18.11
CA TYR A 85 5.19 0.24 -17.27
C TYR A 85 6.36 0.88 -18.06
N GLY A 86 6.62 0.45 -19.30
CA GLY A 86 7.81 0.69 -20.08
C GLY A 86 8.62 -0.59 -20.24
N ALA A 87 9.72 -0.56 -20.97
CA ALA A 87 10.58 -1.72 -21.16
C ALA A 87 11.55 -1.84 -19.97
N TYR A 88 11.49 -2.96 -19.26
CA TYR A 88 12.33 -3.27 -18.10
C TYR A 88 12.45 -4.80 -17.90
N HIS A 89 13.40 -5.19 -17.09
CA HIS A 89 13.50 -6.56 -16.59
C HIS A 89 13.90 -6.57 -15.12
N TYR A 90 13.53 -7.62 -14.42
CA TYR A 90 13.95 -7.89 -13.04
C TYR A 90 15.34 -8.50 -12.99
N SER A 91 16.16 -8.11 -12.01
CA SER A 91 17.41 -8.80 -11.70
C SER A 91 17.16 -10.08 -10.89
N ASP A 92 18.22 -10.86 -10.65
CA ASP A 92 18.11 -12.08 -9.84
C ASP A 92 18.11 -11.82 -8.32
N MET A 93 18.24 -10.56 -7.90
CA MET A 93 18.25 -10.16 -6.48
C MET A 93 16.94 -10.45 -5.76
N LEU A 94 15.82 -10.48 -6.49
CA LEU A 94 14.48 -10.71 -5.94
C LEU A 94 14.07 -12.19 -5.88
N GLY A 95 15.01 -13.10 -6.17
CA GLY A 95 14.87 -14.55 -5.98
C GLY A 95 14.07 -15.25 -7.09
N ALA A 96 13.39 -16.33 -6.70
CA ALA A 96 12.69 -17.20 -7.65
C ALA A 96 11.58 -16.48 -8.42
N ARG A 97 11.40 -16.85 -9.68
CA ARG A 97 10.42 -16.25 -10.60
C ARG A 97 9.32 -17.23 -10.98
N MET A 98 8.14 -16.68 -11.25
CA MET A 98 7.07 -17.34 -11.97
C MET A 98 6.89 -16.57 -13.29
N GLY A 99 7.18 -17.23 -14.43
CA GLY A 99 7.33 -16.52 -15.70
C GLY A 99 8.50 -15.53 -15.67
N HIS A 100 8.24 -14.27 -15.97
CA HIS A 100 9.23 -13.18 -15.93
C HIS A 100 9.25 -12.41 -14.60
N VAL A 101 8.30 -12.69 -13.70
CA VAL A 101 8.06 -11.92 -12.48
C VAL A 101 8.58 -12.68 -11.25
N PRO A 102 9.40 -12.07 -10.39
CA PRO A 102 9.77 -12.65 -9.10
C PRO A 102 8.53 -12.90 -8.22
N ILE A 103 8.47 -14.06 -7.56
CA ILE A 103 7.33 -14.47 -6.73
C ILE A 103 7.07 -13.46 -5.59
N ILE A 104 8.10 -12.76 -5.14
CA ILE A 104 7.98 -11.74 -4.09
C ILE A 104 7.18 -10.51 -4.55
N ILE A 105 7.12 -10.20 -5.85
CA ILE A 105 6.52 -8.98 -6.38
C ILE A 105 5.01 -8.89 -6.11
N PRO A 106 4.17 -9.90 -6.42
CA PRO A 106 2.74 -9.84 -6.05
C PRO A 106 2.50 -9.68 -4.55
N LEU A 107 3.42 -10.18 -3.70
CA LEU A 107 3.38 -9.97 -2.25
C LEU A 107 3.74 -8.52 -1.90
N ALA A 108 4.79 -7.97 -2.52
CA ALA A 108 5.19 -6.57 -2.36
C ALA A 108 4.08 -5.60 -2.79
N TRP A 109 3.30 -5.93 -3.83
CA TRP A 109 2.13 -5.14 -4.18
C TRP A 109 1.11 -5.11 -3.04
N PHE A 110 0.73 -6.26 -2.47
CA PHE A 110 -0.27 -6.30 -1.40
C PHE A 110 0.19 -5.60 -0.12
N MET A 111 1.48 -5.64 0.23
CA MET A 111 1.97 -4.99 1.44
C MET A 111 1.64 -3.49 1.48
N MET A 112 1.64 -2.80 0.32
CA MET A 112 1.31 -1.37 0.22
C MET A 112 -0.10 -1.10 -0.30
N ILE A 113 -0.68 -1.99 -1.12
CA ILE A 113 -2.08 -1.89 -1.56
C ILE A 113 -3.01 -1.76 -0.34
N TYR A 114 -2.81 -2.58 0.69
CA TYR A 114 -3.68 -2.55 1.85
C TYR A 114 -3.54 -1.27 2.70
N PRO A 115 -2.35 -0.82 3.10
CA PRO A 115 -2.19 0.47 3.77
C PRO A 115 -2.73 1.66 2.97
N SER A 116 -2.47 1.72 1.67
CA SER A 116 -2.97 2.77 0.78
C SER A 116 -4.49 2.80 0.71
N TRP A 117 -5.15 1.63 0.67
CA TRP A 117 -6.59 1.50 0.80
C TRP A 117 -7.11 2.06 2.12
N MET A 118 -6.42 1.80 3.23
CA MET A 118 -6.82 2.30 4.55
C MET A 118 -6.65 3.82 4.67
N VAL A 119 -5.61 4.39 4.06
CA VAL A 119 -5.43 5.85 3.95
C VAL A 119 -6.59 6.47 3.17
N ALA A 120 -6.89 5.97 1.97
CA ALA A 120 -7.97 6.48 1.14
C ALA A 120 -9.34 6.39 1.84
N ARG A 121 -9.63 5.28 2.51
CA ARG A 121 -10.86 5.12 3.32
C ARG A 121 -10.95 6.12 4.47
N ALA A 122 -9.84 6.44 5.10
CA ALA A 122 -9.81 7.44 6.15
C ALA A 122 -10.06 8.86 5.59
N LEU A 123 -9.43 9.20 4.47
CA LEU A 123 -9.62 10.49 3.79
C LEU A 123 -11.06 10.69 3.30
N LEU A 124 -11.68 9.62 2.77
CA LEU A 124 -13.06 9.64 2.26
C LEU A 124 -14.11 9.31 3.35
N ARG A 125 -13.74 9.35 4.61
CA ARG A 125 -14.67 9.05 5.70
C ARG A 125 -15.82 10.06 5.73
N GLY A 126 -17.05 9.55 5.60
CA GLY A 126 -18.27 10.36 5.51
C GLY A 126 -18.84 10.44 4.11
N ILE A 127 -18.10 10.00 3.08
CA ILE A 127 -18.59 9.85 1.72
C ILE A 127 -19.26 8.48 1.57
N ASP A 128 -20.39 8.43 0.86
CA ASP A 128 -21.06 7.17 0.55
C ASP A 128 -20.27 6.41 -0.53
N THR A 129 -19.52 5.41 -0.11
CA THR A 129 -18.69 4.56 -0.99
C THR A 129 -19.45 3.33 -1.53
N ASP A 130 -20.78 3.28 -1.41
CA ASP A 130 -21.59 2.16 -1.95
C ASP A 130 -22.21 2.49 -3.31
N THR A 131 -22.26 3.76 -3.67
CA THR A 131 -22.65 4.21 -5.01
C THR A 131 -21.52 3.95 -6.02
N LEU A 132 -21.86 3.90 -7.32
CA LEU A 132 -20.85 3.77 -8.38
C LEU A 132 -19.80 4.89 -8.30
N THR A 133 -20.26 6.13 -8.08
CA THR A 133 -19.37 7.29 -7.92
C THR A 133 -18.47 7.14 -6.72
N GLY A 134 -19.01 6.67 -5.58
CA GLY A 134 -18.23 6.46 -4.36
C GLY A 134 -17.22 5.31 -4.47
N VAL A 135 -17.59 4.20 -5.13
CA VAL A 135 -16.67 3.10 -5.48
C VAL A 135 -15.52 3.63 -6.33
N THR A 136 -15.85 4.39 -7.39
CA THR A 136 -14.86 4.95 -8.31
C THR A 136 -13.95 5.95 -7.60
N ALA A 137 -14.51 6.84 -6.78
CA ALA A 137 -13.73 7.80 -6.00
C ALA A 137 -12.76 7.10 -5.03
N LEU A 138 -13.23 6.06 -4.33
CA LEU A 138 -12.38 5.29 -3.42
C LEU A 138 -11.26 4.58 -4.17
N ALA A 139 -11.56 3.94 -5.30
CA ALA A 139 -10.57 3.29 -6.13
C ALA A 139 -9.53 4.29 -6.66
N THR A 140 -9.98 5.44 -7.16
CA THR A 140 -9.10 6.50 -7.68
C THR A 140 -8.17 7.05 -6.61
N ILE A 141 -8.70 7.45 -5.44
CA ILE A 141 -7.86 7.98 -4.35
C ILE A 141 -6.88 6.92 -3.84
N SER A 142 -7.33 5.66 -3.70
CA SER A 142 -6.44 4.57 -3.31
C SER A 142 -5.31 4.35 -4.32
N ALA A 143 -5.61 4.45 -5.62
CA ALA A 143 -4.61 4.30 -6.69
C ALA A 143 -3.58 5.44 -6.66
N PHE A 144 -4.01 6.68 -6.46
CA PHE A 144 -3.08 7.81 -6.29
C PHE A 144 -2.20 7.65 -5.04
N VAL A 145 -2.77 7.25 -3.91
CA VAL A 145 -2.02 7.01 -2.66
C VAL A 145 -0.98 5.91 -2.86
N MET A 146 -1.32 4.84 -3.57
CA MET A 146 -0.39 3.74 -3.86
C MET A 146 0.70 4.17 -4.84
N THR A 147 0.35 4.87 -5.91
CA THR A 147 1.31 5.35 -6.92
C THR A 147 2.23 6.43 -6.34
N ALA A 148 1.78 7.19 -5.35
CA ALA A 148 2.62 8.14 -4.63
C ALA A 148 3.78 7.45 -3.90
N TRP A 149 3.55 6.27 -3.33
CA TRP A 149 4.62 5.45 -2.76
C TRP A 149 5.60 4.96 -3.84
N ASP A 150 5.10 4.46 -4.96
CA ASP A 150 5.94 4.04 -6.09
C ASP A 150 6.83 5.18 -6.59
N ALA A 151 6.26 6.39 -6.72
CA ALA A 151 7.02 7.57 -7.16
C ALA A 151 8.22 7.91 -6.24
N VAL A 152 8.20 7.47 -5.00
CA VAL A 152 9.30 7.69 -4.04
C VAL A 152 10.22 6.46 -3.96
N MET A 153 9.65 5.27 -4.07
CA MET A 153 10.36 3.99 -3.89
C MET A 153 11.13 3.57 -5.14
N ASP A 154 10.49 3.61 -6.31
CA ASP A 154 11.03 3.04 -7.56
C ASP A 154 12.41 3.59 -7.94
N PRO A 155 12.69 4.91 -7.89
CA PRO A 155 14.03 5.41 -8.19
C PRO A 155 15.13 4.77 -7.35
N GLY A 156 14.87 4.56 -6.06
CA GLY A 156 15.81 3.91 -5.15
C GLY A 156 16.02 2.44 -5.45
N MET A 157 14.94 1.71 -5.68
CA MET A 157 14.97 0.27 -5.96
C MET A 157 15.59 -0.04 -7.32
N ALA A 158 15.29 0.74 -8.35
CA ALA A 158 15.92 0.63 -9.66
C ALA A 158 17.42 0.95 -9.57
N HIS A 159 17.79 2.00 -8.81
CA HIS A 159 19.19 2.33 -8.59
C HIS A 159 19.94 1.24 -7.82
N ALA A 160 19.28 0.55 -6.88
CA ALA A 160 19.83 -0.60 -6.16
C ALA A 160 19.96 -1.85 -7.05
N GLY A 161 19.42 -1.83 -8.27
CA GLY A 161 19.54 -2.92 -9.23
C GLY A 161 18.50 -4.02 -9.09
N ASN A 162 17.39 -3.79 -8.38
CA ASN A 162 16.31 -4.76 -8.26
C ASN A 162 15.61 -5.00 -9.60
N TRP A 163 15.51 -3.96 -10.42
CA TRP A 163 15.10 -4.00 -11.82
C TRP A 163 15.84 -2.94 -12.64
N VAL A 164 15.86 -3.13 -13.95
CA VAL A 164 16.57 -2.26 -14.88
C VAL A 164 15.61 -1.74 -15.93
N TRP A 165 15.51 -0.41 -16.06
CA TRP A 165 14.78 0.27 -17.12
C TRP A 165 15.65 0.34 -18.37
N GLU A 166 15.26 -0.35 -19.47
CA GLU A 166 16.07 -0.52 -20.70
C GLU A 166 16.43 0.81 -21.36
N HIS A 167 15.54 1.78 -21.29
CA HIS A 167 15.73 3.10 -21.92
C HIS A 167 15.82 4.24 -20.90
N GLY A 168 15.91 3.89 -19.60
CA GLY A 168 15.82 4.87 -18.53
C GLY A 168 14.52 5.67 -18.57
N GLY A 169 14.51 6.81 -17.88
CA GLY A 169 13.36 7.71 -17.84
C GLY A 169 13.68 9.08 -17.30
N ALA A 170 12.79 10.06 -17.55
CA ALA A 170 12.97 11.45 -17.16
C ALA A 170 12.81 11.71 -15.65
N TYR A 171 12.24 10.77 -14.90
CA TYR A 171 12.02 10.91 -13.47
C TYR A 171 13.00 10.02 -12.71
N PHE A 172 14.17 10.53 -12.36
CA PHE A 172 15.23 9.80 -11.64
C PHE A 172 15.60 8.45 -12.28
N GLY A 173 15.59 8.39 -13.62
CA GLY A 173 15.85 7.17 -14.38
C GLY A 173 14.62 6.29 -14.64
N VAL A 174 13.46 6.61 -14.08
CA VAL A 174 12.20 5.86 -14.22
C VAL A 174 11.33 6.46 -15.35
N PRO A 175 10.76 5.65 -16.24
CA PRO A 175 9.85 6.13 -17.28
C PRO A 175 8.54 6.66 -16.68
N ARG A 176 8.01 7.79 -17.19
CA ARG A 176 6.69 8.31 -16.79
C ARG A 176 5.57 7.30 -17.01
N LYS A 177 5.73 6.43 -17.99
CA LYS A 177 4.80 5.34 -18.31
C LYS A 177 4.62 4.37 -17.14
N ASN A 178 5.67 4.15 -16.33
CA ASN A 178 5.59 3.34 -15.11
C ASN A 178 4.47 3.82 -14.19
N TYR A 179 4.43 5.11 -13.89
CA TYR A 179 3.43 5.67 -12.96
C TYR A 179 2.00 5.60 -13.50
N LEU A 180 1.83 5.72 -14.82
CA LEU A 180 0.51 5.50 -15.45
C LEU A 180 0.10 4.02 -15.36
N GLY A 181 1.05 3.10 -15.54
CA GLY A 181 0.85 1.67 -15.34
C GLY A 181 0.46 1.32 -13.91
N TRP A 182 1.14 1.94 -12.93
CA TRP A 182 0.81 1.79 -11.51
C TRP A 182 -0.59 2.30 -11.18
N LEU A 183 -0.95 3.50 -11.66
CA LEU A 183 -2.32 4.04 -11.51
C LEU A 183 -3.35 3.08 -12.10
N LEU A 184 -3.13 2.57 -13.31
CA LEU A 184 -4.06 1.64 -13.96
C LEU A 184 -4.20 0.34 -13.18
N THR A 185 -3.08 -0.30 -12.85
CA THR A 185 -3.05 -1.59 -12.14
C THR A 185 -3.73 -1.48 -10.79
N THR A 186 -3.37 -0.47 -10.01
CA THR A 186 -3.94 -0.27 -8.67
C THR A 186 -5.39 0.15 -8.72
N PHE A 187 -5.78 0.99 -9.69
CA PHE A 187 -7.18 1.34 -9.91
C PHE A 187 -8.05 0.10 -10.16
N ILE A 188 -7.59 -0.81 -11.03
CA ILE A 188 -8.32 -2.07 -11.30
C ILE A 188 -8.47 -2.87 -10.01
N VAL A 189 -7.39 -3.08 -9.24
CA VAL A 189 -7.44 -3.81 -7.97
C VAL A 189 -8.43 -3.17 -7.00
N TYR A 190 -8.33 -1.86 -6.80
CA TYR A 190 -9.17 -1.16 -5.83
C TYR A 190 -10.62 -1.05 -6.28
N TRP A 191 -10.87 -0.92 -7.58
CA TRP A 191 -12.23 -0.85 -8.11
C TRP A 191 -12.96 -2.19 -7.89
N ILE A 192 -12.30 -3.32 -8.18
CA ILE A 192 -12.83 -4.67 -7.93
C ILE A 192 -13.09 -4.84 -6.43
N ALA A 193 -12.12 -4.49 -5.57
CA ALA A 193 -12.26 -4.61 -4.13
C ALA A 193 -13.39 -3.71 -3.59
N ALA A 194 -13.46 -2.44 -4.01
CA ALA A 194 -14.50 -1.50 -3.59
C ALA A 194 -15.89 -1.97 -4.03
N TRP A 195 -16.00 -2.46 -5.25
CA TRP A 195 -17.24 -3.02 -5.78
C TRP A 195 -17.70 -4.24 -4.98
N TYR A 196 -16.80 -5.16 -4.66
CA TYR A 196 -17.10 -6.34 -3.85
C TYR A 196 -17.56 -5.96 -2.43
N TRP A 197 -17.07 -4.86 -1.89
CA TRP A 197 -17.37 -4.43 -0.53
C TRP A 197 -18.49 -3.38 -0.40
N ARG A 198 -19.01 -2.86 -1.49
CA ARG A 198 -20.00 -1.75 -1.50
C ARG A 198 -21.22 -1.95 -0.61
N SER A 199 -21.73 -3.19 -0.52
CA SER A 199 -22.95 -3.52 0.24
C SER A 199 -22.67 -4.14 1.61
N ALA A 200 -21.42 -4.13 2.05
CA ALA A 200 -21.03 -4.82 3.27
C ALA A 200 -21.39 -4.02 4.52
N ASN A 201 -22.10 -4.65 5.45
CA ASN A 201 -22.36 -4.07 6.76
C ASN A 201 -21.04 -3.98 7.54
N ARG A 202 -20.46 -2.77 7.66
CA ARG A 202 -19.11 -2.53 8.18
C ARG A 202 -19.15 -2.15 9.65
N ARG A 203 -19.62 -3.02 10.51
CA ARG A 203 -19.45 -2.84 11.96
C ARG A 203 -18.07 -3.40 12.36
N HIS A 204 -17.08 -2.53 12.48
CA HIS A 204 -15.79 -2.89 13.04
C HIS A 204 -15.87 -2.74 14.57
N ASN A 205 -15.81 -3.84 15.28
CA ASN A 205 -15.75 -3.87 16.74
C ASN A 205 -14.28 -3.85 17.21
N THR A 206 -13.54 -2.85 16.72
CA THR A 206 -12.11 -2.64 17.01
C THR A 206 -11.89 -1.22 17.49
N THR A 207 -10.83 -1.00 18.28
CA THR A 207 -10.43 0.35 18.68
C THR A 207 -10.01 1.17 17.45
N TRP A 208 -10.18 2.51 17.52
CA TRP A 208 -9.72 3.39 16.45
C TRP A 208 -8.23 3.23 16.17
N LEU A 209 -7.42 3.03 17.22
CA LEU A 209 -5.98 2.84 17.11
C LEU A 209 -5.64 1.58 16.31
N PHE A 210 -6.34 0.45 16.58
CA PHE A 210 -6.14 -0.76 15.79
C PHE A 210 -6.46 -0.51 14.31
N GLY A 211 -7.57 0.16 14.00
CA GLY A 211 -7.91 0.52 12.62
C GLY A 211 -6.92 1.50 11.96
N ALA A 212 -6.17 2.27 12.76
CA ALA A 212 -5.19 3.21 12.26
C ALA A 212 -3.81 2.60 11.94
N LEU A 213 -3.52 1.37 12.39
CA LEU A 213 -2.17 0.77 12.24
C LEU A 213 -1.64 0.80 10.81
N PRO A 214 -2.39 0.43 9.75
CA PRO A 214 -1.88 0.50 8.39
C PRO A 214 -1.62 1.94 7.93
N VAL A 215 -2.42 2.90 8.40
CA VAL A 215 -2.22 4.32 8.09
C VAL A 215 -0.96 4.85 8.77
N ILE A 216 -0.69 4.42 10.02
CA ILE A 216 0.55 4.74 10.73
C ILE A 216 1.75 4.19 9.96
N VAL A 217 1.70 2.92 9.52
CA VAL A 217 2.76 2.30 8.72
C VAL A 217 3.00 3.09 7.44
N TYR A 218 1.95 3.46 6.70
CA TYR A 218 2.06 4.25 5.47
C TYR A 218 2.73 5.61 5.73
N ALA A 219 2.26 6.34 6.74
CA ALA A 219 2.80 7.65 7.10
C ALA A 219 4.28 7.55 7.54
N THR A 220 4.62 6.54 8.36
CA THR A 220 6.00 6.31 8.82
C THR A 220 6.90 5.92 7.65
N TYR A 221 6.39 5.16 6.68
CA TYR A 221 7.16 4.84 5.47
C TYR A 221 7.42 6.10 4.63
N GLY A 222 6.46 7.02 4.56
CA GLY A 222 6.70 8.35 4.00
C GLY A 222 7.81 9.12 4.75
N VAL A 223 7.80 9.08 6.09
CA VAL A 223 8.85 9.69 6.91
C VAL A 223 10.21 9.05 6.68
N HIS A 224 10.28 7.74 6.45
CA HIS A 224 11.51 7.03 6.09
C HIS A 224 12.23 7.70 4.90
N TYR A 225 11.49 8.13 3.89
CA TYR A 225 12.05 8.77 2.69
C TYR A 225 12.45 10.24 2.90
N LEU A 226 12.16 10.84 4.06
CA LEU A 226 12.69 12.16 4.43
C LEU A 226 14.15 12.08 4.93
N ALA A 227 14.63 10.89 5.28
CA ALA A 227 16.02 10.70 5.64
C ALA A 227 16.94 11.00 4.45
N PRO A 228 18.20 11.44 4.69
CA PRO A 228 19.18 11.63 3.63
C PRO A 228 19.29 10.38 2.75
N ASN A 229 19.17 10.57 1.46
CA ASN A 229 19.25 9.51 0.47
C ASN A 229 19.93 10.02 -0.80
N ARG A 230 20.09 9.15 -1.81
CA ARG A 230 20.74 9.48 -3.07
C ARG A 230 20.01 10.56 -3.89
N PHE A 231 18.71 10.66 -3.73
CA PHE A 231 17.85 11.59 -4.47
C PHE A 231 17.18 12.57 -3.50
N PRO A 232 17.88 13.65 -3.07
CA PRO A 232 17.34 14.58 -2.07
C PRO A 232 15.99 15.20 -2.45
N GLU A 233 15.75 15.38 -3.76
CA GLU A 233 14.49 15.94 -4.27
C GLU A 233 13.29 15.04 -3.96
N LEU A 234 13.50 13.71 -3.81
CA LEU A 234 12.44 12.77 -3.41
C LEU A 234 11.93 13.03 -1.99
N GLN A 235 12.70 13.69 -1.12
CA GLN A 235 12.23 14.09 0.21
C GLN A 235 11.00 15.00 0.11
N VAL A 236 11.01 15.96 -0.82
CA VAL A 236 9.87 16.86 -1.06
C VAL A 236 8.68 16.08 -1.59
N VAL A 237 8.92 15.15 -2.53
CA VAL A 237 7.86 14.28 -3.04
C VAL A 237 7.28 13.41 -1.92
N ALA A 238 8.11 12.77 -1.11
CA ALA A 238 7.68 11.95 0.03
C ALA A 238 6.84 12.76 1.04
N LEU A 239 7.27 13.99 1.34
CA LEU A 239 6.53 14.86 2.26
C LEU A 239 5.10 15.11 1.77
N PHE A 240 4.95 15.58 0.53
CA PHE A 240 3.64 15.98 0.02
C PHE A 240 2.80 14.80 -0.47
N ALA A 241 3.41 13.77 -1.05
CA ALA A 241 2.68 12.67 -1.65
C ALA A 241 2.37 11.52 -0.66
N MET A 242 3.13 11.38 0.44
CA MET A 242 2.93 10.31 1.42
C MET A 242 2.66 10.84 2.84
N VAL A 243 3.55 11.67 3.38
CA VAL A 243 3.46 12.09 4.79
C VAL A 243 2.21 12.94 5.02
N VAL A 244 1.96 13.95 4.19
CA VAL A 244 0.78 14.82 4.33
C VAL A 244 -0.53 14.03 4.20
N PRO A 245 -0.78 13.21 3.16
CA PRO A 245 -1.98 12.37 3.10
C PRO A 245 -2.11 11.40 4.27
N GLY A 246 -1.01 10.78 4.71
CA GLY A 246 -0.99 9.91 5.87
C GLY A 246 -1.39 10.62 7.15
N LEU A 247 -0.86 11.81 7.42
CA LEU A 247 -1.21 12.64 8.58
C LEU A 247 -2.66 13.12 8.53
N LEU A 248 -3.17 13.55 7.36
CA LEU A 248 -4.56 13.93 7.17
C LEU A 248 -5.50 12.75 7.45
N ALA A 249 -5.14 11.55 6.98
CA ALA A 249 -5.89 10.33 7.25
C ALA A 249 -5.91 10.00 8.76
N LEU A 250 -4.77 10.09 9.44
CA LEU A 250 -4.69 9.89 10.90
C LEU A 250 -5.51 10.93 11.65
N MET A 251 -5.45 12.19 11.26
CA MET A 251 -6.27 13.26 11.84
C MET A 251 -7.76 12.97 11.68
N GLN A 252 -8.21 12.54 10.50
CA GLN A 252 -9.61 12.14 10.28
C GLN A 252 -10.03 10.97 11.18
N LEU A 253 -9.18 9.96 11.32
CA LEU A 253 -9.47 8.81 12.20
C LEU A 253 -9.54 9.25 13.67
N PHE A 254 -8.67 10.15 14.12
CA PHE A 254 -8.65 10.65 15.48
C PHE A 254 -9.86 11.55 15.80
N LEU A 255 -10.17 12.52 14.95
CA LEU A 255 -11.29 13.44 15.15
C LEU A 255 -12.63 12.71 15.20
N LYS A 256 -12.79 11.69 14.34
CA LYS A 256 -14.05 10.92 14.25
C LYS A 256 -14.03 9.61 15.06
N ARG A 257 -13.15 9.48 16.04
CA ARG A 257 -13.02 8.25 16.84
C ARG A 257 -14.25 7.95 17.70
N ASN A 258 -14.99 8.98 18.10
CA ASN A 258 -16.17 8.89 18.95
C ASN A 258 -17.49 8.99 18.17
N ASP A 259 -17.44 9.19 16.84
CA ASP A 259 -18.66 9.25 16.05
C ASP A 259 -19.35 7.88 16.06
N PRO A 260 -20.67 7.82 16.32
CA PRO A 260 -21.40 6.59 16.23
C PRO A 260 -21.27 6.01 14.80
N PRO A 261 -21.28 4.67 14.67
CA PRO A 261 -21.29 4.06 13.34
C PRO A 261 -22.49 4.58 12.58
N GLN A 262 -22.25 5.19 11.41
CA GLN A 262 -23.31 5.77 10.58
C GLN A 262 -24.36 4.71 10.27
N ASN A 263 -25.56 4.89 10.81
CA ASN A 263 -26.68 3.98 10.63
C ASN A 263 -27.36 4.34 9.31
N ARG A 264 -27.18 3.54 8.26
CA ARG A 264 -27.67 3.78 6.89
C ARG A 264 -29.21 3.88 6.77
N ARG A 265 -29.96 3.42 7.77
CA ARG A 265 -31.43 3.41 7.70
C ARG A 265 -32.10 4.77 7.93
N GLN A 266 -31.38 5.79 8.38
CA GLN A 266 -31.97 7.10 8.69
C GLN A 266 -31.94 8.11 7.52
N ARG A 267 -31.31 7.81 6.38
CA ARG A 267 -31.24 8.75 5.23
C ARG A 267 -32.42 8.67 4.24
N PHE A 268 -33.37 7.79 4.46
CA PHE A 268 -34.52 7.62 3.55
C PHE A 268 -35.86 7.99 4.19
N THR A 269 -35.88 8.71 5.31
CA THR A 269 -37.10 9.14 6.01
C THR A 269 -37.19 10.65 6.24
N ASP A 270 -36.32 11.44 5.62
CA ASP A 270 -36.44 12.92 5.61
C ASP A 270 -36.64 13.44 4.19
#